data_549ce37a8bd1323932d6adb697dd0b6a
#
_entry.id   549ce37a8bd1323932d6adb697dd0b6a
#
_cell.length_a   1.000
_cell.length_b   1.000
_cell.length_c   1.000
_cell.angle_alpha   90.00
_cell.angle_beta   90.00
_cell.angle_gamma   90.00
#
_symmetry.space_group_name_H-M   'P 1'
#
loop_
_entity.id
_entity.type
_entity.pdbx_description
1 polymer ?
#
loop_
_entity_poly.entity_id
_entity_poly.type
_entity_poly.pdbx_seq_one_letter_code
_entity_poly.pdbx_strand_id
1 'polypeptide(L)'
;MKIEEYTEKLREAHFGELVGEILFREMAILFPDKAQDFQTLSIVEQLVGNALGELLERYQVRPVENARVIELTRHLLADIQPDDWNGWLHQFREVLKPFVQEFDDLYIHGPSSDLVQLRLLRDHERMLLYYVDLEIAGHDGLSVIQSFLESFNYRGEK
;
A
#
# COMPACT_ATOMS: atom_id res chain seq x y z
N MET A 1 -22.37 5.45 4.04
CA MET A 1 -21.20 6.03 4.72
C MET A 1 -21.31 7.56 4.65
N LYS A 2 -21.17 8.23 5.78
CA LYS A 2 -21.16 9.69 5.83
C LYS A 2 -19.89 10.24 5.21
N ILE A 3 -19.95 11.45 4.65
CA ILE A 3 -18.82 12.07 3.96
C ILE A 3 -17.62 12.28 4.88
N GLU A 4 -17.85 12.67 6.12
CA GLU A 4 -16.80 12.88 7.13
C GLU A 4 -16.06 11.57 7.44
N GLU A 5 -16.80 10.48 7.58
CA GLU A 5 -16.24 9.14 7.81
C GLU A 5 -15.42 8.69 6.59
N TYR A 6 -15.96 8.89 5.39
CA TYR A 6 -15.32 8.54 4.13
C TYR A 6 -13.98 9.28 3.96
N THR A 7 -14.00 10.59 4.15
CA THR A 7 -12.80 11.41 3.97
C THR A 7 -11.74 11.11 5.02
N GLU A 8 -12.13 10.77 6.26
CA GLU A 8 -11.15 10.35 7.27
C GLU A 8 -10.52 9.01 6.90
N LYS A 9 -11.28 8.06 6.39
CA LYS A 9 -10.74 6.79 5.90
C LYS A 9 -9.79 6.98 4.71
N LEU A 10 -10.09 7.91 3.81
CA LEU A 10 -9.16 8.28 2.73
C LEU A 10 -7.85 8.85 3.29
N ARG A 11 -7.95 9.72 4.29
CA ARG A 11 -6.80 10.34 4.94
C ARG A 11 -5.91 9.28 5.58
N GLU A 12 -6.50 8.33 6.30
CA GLU A 12 -5.78 7.20 6.91
C GLU A 12 -5.13 6.29 5.86
N ALA A 13 -5.85 5.97 4.78
CA ALA A 13 -5.32 5.17 3.69
C ALA A 13 -4.14 5.87 3.01
N HIS A 14 -4.27 7.16 2.72
CA HIS A 14 -3.18 7.97 2.16
C HIS A 14 -1.95 7.95 3.07
N PHE A 15 -2.15 8.13 4.38
CA PHE A 15 -1.07 8.03 5.36
C PHE A 15 -0.36 6.68 5.28
N GLY A 16 -1.12 5.59 5.18
CA GLY A 16 -0.58 4.24 5.04
C GLY A 16 0.29 4.08 3.79
N GLU A 17 -0.13 4.68 2.67
CA GLU A 17 0.65 4.63 1.42
C GLU A 17 1.98 5.39 1.54
N LEU A 18 1.97 6.56 2.19
CA LEU A 18 3.20 7.32 2.42
C LEU A 18 4.18 6.56 3.31
N VAL A 19 3.68 5.92 4.36
CA VAL A 19 4.49 5.05 5.23
C VAL A 19 5.03 3.87 4.42
N GLY A 20 4.19 3.20 3.64
CA GLY A 20 4.57 2.04 2.83
C GLY A 20 5.67 2.36 1.82
N GLU A 21 5.60 3.52 1.17
CA GLU A 21 6.62 3.95 0.20
C GLU A 21 8.01 3.99 0.83
N ILE A 22 8.14 4.65 1.99
CA ILE A 22 9.42 4.78 2.68
C ILE A 22 9.84 3.43 3.28
N LEU A 23 8.90 2.72 3.91
CA LEU A 23 9.15 1.43 4.53
C LEU A 23 9.74 0.44 3.51
N PHE A 24 9.10 0.28 2.35
CA PHE A 24 9.58 -0.65 1.34
C PHE A 24 10.93 -0.23 0.75
N ARG A 25 11.18 1.06 0.59
CA ARG A 25 12.48 1.56 0.16
C ARG A 25 13.59 1.13 1.13
N GLU A 26 13.34 1.26 2.43
CA GLU A 26 14.30 0.85 3.46
C GLU A 26 14.41 -0.68 3.56
N MET A 27 13.33 -1.40 3.35
CA MET A 27 13.33 -2.88 3.37
C MET A 27 14.15 -3.47 2.23
N ALA A 28 14.29 -2.78 1.10
CA ALA A 28 15.19 -3.19 0.02
C ALA A 28 16.65 -3.27 0.51
N ILE A 29 17.01 -2.48 1.50
CA ILE A 29 18.35 -2.50 2.12
C ILE A 29 18.45 -3.63 3.14
N LEU A 30 17.41 -3.84 3.95
CA LEU A 30 17.37 -4.89 4.98
C LEU A 30 17.34 -6.31 4.40
N PHE A 31 16.65 -6.49 3.27
CA PHE A 31 16.51 -7.77 2.56
C PHE A 31 17.07 -7.64 1.15
N PRO A 32 18.41 -7.62 0.99
CA PRO A 32 19.02 -7.37 -0.31
C PRO A 32 18.66 -8.40 -1.38
N ASP A 33 18.37 -9.63 -1.02
CA ASP A 33 17.91 -10.65 -1.96
C ASP A 33 16.50 -10.38 -2.51
N LYS A 34 15.76 -9.47 -1.86
CA LYS A 34 14.44 -9.02 -2.26
C LYS A 34 14.40 -7.54 -2.62
N ALA A 35 15.57 -6.95 -2.90
CA ALA A 35 15.68 -5.52 -3.17
C ALA A 35 14.80 -5.07 -4.33
N GLN A 36 14.77 -5.84 -5.42
CA GLN A 36 13.94 -5.50 -6.57
C GLN A 36 12.44 -5.53 -6.24
N ASP A 37 12.01 -6.53 -5.46
CA ASP A 37 10.63 -6.64 -4.99
C ASP A 37 10.23 -5.36 -4.23
N PHE A 38 11.03 -4.98 -3.24
CA PHE A 38 10.74 -3.84 -2.37
C PHE A 38 10.85 -2.50 -3.11
N GLN A 39 11.81 -2.34 -4.01
CA GLN A 39 11.90 -1.14 -4.85
C GLN A 39 10.66 -1.00 -5.72
N THR A 40 10.17 -2.09 -6.29
CA THR A 40 8.96 -2.10 -7.11
C THR A 40 7.71 -1.81 -6.25
N LEU A 41 7.61 -2.42 -5.07
CA LEU A 41 6.53 -2.13 -4.12
C LEU A 41 6.52 -0.67 -3.68
N SER A 42 7.69 -0.07 -3.45
CA SER A 42 7.79 1.35 -3.11
C SER A 42 7.19 2.24 -4.21
N ILE A 43 7.42 1.89 -5.47
CA ILE A 43 6.83 2.60 -6.61
C ILE A 43 5.30 2.44 -6.62
N VAL A 44 4.80 1.24 -6.36
CA VAL A 44 3.34 0.99 -6.26
C VAL A 44 2.72 1.88 -5.19
N GLU A 45 3.32 1.91 -3.99
CA GLU A 45 2.80 2.74 -2.88
C GLU A 45 2.78 4.22 -3.26
N GLN A 46 3.83 4.71 -3.94
CA GLN A 46 3.88 6.09 -4.41
C GLN A 46 2.74 6.40 -5.38
N LEU A 47 2.49 5.52 -6.35
CA LEU A 47 1.44 5.72 -7.34
C LEU A 47 0.05 5.71 -6.71
N VAL A 48 -0.23 4.77 -5.81
CA VAL A 48 -1.50 4.70 -5.09
C VAL A 48 -1.65 5.92 -4.17
N GLY A 49 -0.59 6.29 -3.46
CA GLY A 49 -0.56 7.47 -2.60
C GLY A 49 -0.89 8.74 -3.38
N ASN A 50 -0.34 8.91 -4.58
CA ASN A 50 -0.63 10.05 -5.45
C ASN A 50 -2.11 10.08 -5.85
N ALA A 51 -2.69 8.94 -6.20
CA ALA A 51 -4.11 8.85 -6.54
C ALA A 51 -5.02 9.24 -5.36
N LEU A 52 -4.70 8.80 -4.16
CA LEU A 52 -5.44 9.18 -2.95
C LEU A 52 -5.22 10.65 -2.59
N GLY A 53 -4.02 11.18 -2.83
CA GLY A 53 -3.72 12.60 -2.65
C GLY A 53 -4.61 13.49 -3.50
N GLU A 54 -4.91 13.09 -4.73
CA GLU A 54 -5.85 13.78 -5.62
C GLU A 54 -7.26 13.82 -5.00
N LEU A 55 -7.70 12.72 -4.40
CA LEU A 55 -9.00 12.69 -3.72
C LEU A 55 -9.03 13.62 -2.50
N LEU A 56 -7.98 13.60 -1.67
CA LEU A 56 -7.88 14.49 -0.51
C LEU A 56 -7.94 15.94 -0.93
N GLU A 57 -7.25 16.31 -2.00
CA GLU A 57 -7.28 17.67 -2.54
C GLU A 57 -8.69 18.03 -3.00
N ARG A 58 -9.37 17.13 -3.73
CA ARG A 58 -10.75 17.35 -4.18
C ARG A 58 -11.71 17.61 -3.04
N TYR A 59 -11.55 16.90 -1.92
CA TYR A 59 -12.40 17.07 -0.73
C TYR A 59 -11.87 18.12 0.24
N GLN A 60 -10.76 18.79 -0.09
CA GLN A 60 -10.12 19.80 0.75
C GLN A 60 -9.76 19.26 2.13
N VAL A 61 -9.29 18.01 2.17
CA VAL A 61 -8.83 17.34 3.38
C VAL A 61 -7.31 17.41 3.46
N ARG A 62 -6.80 17.92 4.59
CA ARG A 62 -5.36 18.02 4.81
C ARG A 62 -4.77 16.61 5.08
N PRO A 63 -3.70 16.20 4.37
CA PRO A 63 -3.02 14.96 4.67
C PRO A 63 -2.42 14.93 6.07
N VAL A 64 -2.12 13.73 6.56
CA VAL A 64 -1.35 13.57 7.81
C VAL A 64 0.04 14.18 7.63
N GLU A 65 0.55 14.83 8.68
CA GLU A 65 1.84 15.52 8.66
C GLU A 65 3.00 14.57 8.37
N ASN A 66 3.95 15.06 7.58
CA ASN A 66 5.13 14.29 7.17
C ASN A 66 5.96 13.77 8.37
N ALA A 67 6.03 14.55 9.44
CA ALA A 67 6.73 14.15 10.66
C ALA A 67 6.15 12.85 11.24
N ARG A 68 4.83 12.66 11.19
CA ARG A 68 4.17 11.44 11.66
C ARG A 68 4.44 10.25 10.75
N VAL A 69 4.51 10.47 9.45
CA VAL A 69 4.90 9.44 8.47
C VAL A 69 6.29 8.90 8.80
N ILE A 70 7.24 9.79 9.00
CA ILE A 70 8.63 9.43 9.32
C ILE A 70 8.70 8.71 10.67
N GLU A 71 7.99 9.19 11.68
CA GLU A 71 7.97 8.60 13.01
C GLU A 71 7.44 7.16 12.98
N LEU A 72 6.28 6.94 12.36
CA LEU A 72 5.70 5.60 12.27
C LEU A 72 6.59 4.65 11.46
N THR A 73 7.14 5.12 10.34
CA THR A 73 8.06 4.32 9.53
C THR A 73 9.26 3.86 10.34
N ARG A 74 9.85 4.77 11.12
CA ARG A 74 10.99 4.46 11.99
C ARG A 74 10.64 3.41 13.04
N HIS A 75 9.46 3.51 13.65
CA HIS A 75 8.98 2.51 14.61
C HIS A 75 8.83 1.13 13.97
N LEU A 76 8.22 1.07 12.79
CA LEU A 76 8.02 -0.20 12.09
C LEU A 76 9.34 -0.84 11.69
N LEU A 77 10.29 -0.04 11.20
CA LEU A 77 11.62 -0.55 10.80
C LEU A 77 12.40 -1.09 12.00
N ALA A 78 12.28 -0.48 13.17
CA ALA A 78 13.00 -0.90 14.38
C ALA A 78 12.64 -2.32 14.82
N ASP A 79 11.43 -2.80 14.50
CA ASP A 79 10.95 -4.12 14.89
C ASP A 79 11.24 -5.20 13.85
N ILE A 80 11.78 -4.85 12.68
CA ILE A 80 12.05 -5.80 11.61
C ILE A 80 13.41 -6.47 11.84
N GLN A 81 13.42 -7.81 11.82
CA GLN A 81 14.64 -8.62 11.92
C GLN A 81 15.16 -8.92 10.50
N PRO A 82 16.37 -8.43 10.13
CA PRO A 82 16.87 -8.57 8.76
C PRO A 82 17.15 -10.00 8.32
N ASP A 83 17.29 -10.93 9.26
CA ASP A 83 17.57 -12.34 9.02
C ASP A 83 16.34 -13.25 9.10
N ASP A 84 15.16 -12.68 9.30
CA ASP A 84 13.91 -13.43 9.48
C ASP A 84 12.87 -13.08 8.42
N TRP A 85 13.12 -13.47 7.19
CA TRP A 85 12.21 -13.24 6.06
C TRP A 85 10.83 -13.87 6.29
N ASN A 86 10.80 -15.15 6.70
CA ASN A 86 9.54 -15.85 6.93
C ASN A 86 8.73 -15.24 8.08
N GLY A 87 9.39 -14.83 9.16
CA GLY A 87 8.72 -14.17 10.28
C GLY A 87 8.10 -12.85 9.83
N TRP A 88 8.83 -12.06 9.04
CA TRP A 88 8.30 -10.81 8.50
C TRP A 88 7.08 -11.05 7.60
N LEU A 89 7.14 -12.03 6.69
CA LEU A 89 6.03 -12.36 5.80
C LEU A 89 4.75 -12.70 6.57
N HIS A 90 4.87 -13.53 7.61
CA HIS A 90 3.71 -13.91 8.43
C HIS A 90 3.14 -12.73 9.20
N GLN A 91 3.98 -11.87 9.77
CA GLN A 91 3.54 -10.66 10.47
C GLN A 91 2.86 -9.69 9.49
N PHE A 92 3.45 -9.49 8.33
CA PHE A 92 2.90 -8.57 7.31
C PHE A 92 1.56 -9.08 6.79
N ARG A 93 1.42 -10.39 6.60
CA ARG A 93 0.14 -11.00 6.19
C ARG A 93 -0.98 -10.64 7.16
N GLU A 94 -0.72 -10.72 8.46
CA GLU A 94 -1.72 -10.38 9.47
C GLU A 94 -2.05 -8.88 9.48
N VAL A 95 -1.09 -8.02 9.17
CA VAL A 95 -1.31 -6.57 9.03
C VAL A 95 -2.18 -6.25 7.82
N LEU A 96 -1.96 -6.96 6.70
CA LEU A 96 -2.68 -6.69 5.45
C LEU A 96 -4.16 -7.08 5.48
N LYS A 97 -4.50 -8.16 6.15
CA LYS A 97 -5.87 -8.70 6.15
C LYS A 97 -6.96 -7.68 6.48
N PRO A 98 -6.84 -6.90 7.59
CA PRO A 98 -7.85 -5.88 7.90
C PRO A 98 -7.95 -4.80 6.84
N PHE A 99 -6.81 -4.41 6.25
CA PHE A 99 -6.80 -3.37 5.21
C PHE A 99 -7.45 -3.84 3.92
N VAL A 100 -7.24 -5.12 3.54
CA VAL A 100 -7.94 -5.69 2.39
C VAL A 100 -9.46 -5.56 2.57
N GLN A 101 -9.97 -5.90 3.75
CA GLN A 101 -11.39 -5.78 4.05
C GLN A 101 -11.85 -4.33 4.04
N GLU A 102 -11.10 -3.45 4.67
CA GLU A 102 -11.45 -2.02 4.74
C GLU A 102 -11.49 -1.38 3.34
N PHE A 103 -10.54 -1.71 2.48
CA PHE A 103 -10.49 -1.14 1.13
C PHE A 103 -11.56 -1.74 0.21
N ASP A 104 -11.94 -2.99 0.43
CA ASP A 104 -13.13 -3.56 -0.21
C ASP A 104 -14.39 -2.78 0.18
N ASP A 105 -14.55 -2.47 1.45
CA ASP A 105 -15.70 -1.71 1.95
C ASP A 105 -15.72 -0.28 1.37
N LEU A 106 -14.56 0.37 1.30
CA LEU A 106 -14.45 1.69 0.67
C LEU A 106 -14.87 1.65 -0.79
N TYR A 107 -14.43 0.62 -1.53
CA TYR A 107 -14.81 0.47 -2.93
C TYR A 107 -16.31 0.24 -3.10
N ILE A 108 -16.92 -0.57 -2.23
CA ILE A 108 -18.33 -0.90 -2.31
C ILE A 108 -19.22 0.29 -1.92
N HIS A 109 -18.84 1.02 -0.88
CA HIS A 109 -19.69 2.05 -0.26
C HIS A 109 -19.25 3.48 -0.55
N GLY A 110 -18.10 3.69 -1.18
CA GLY A 110 -17.59 5.01 -1.52
C GLY A 110 -18.36 5.66 -2.67
N PRO A 111 -18.16 6.97 -2.89
CA PRO A 111 -18.80 7.69 -3.98
C PRO A 111 -18.44 7.12 -5.35
N SER A 112 -19.42 7.05 -6.24
CA SER A 112 -19.21 6.56 -7.61
C SER A 112 -18.22 7.41 -8.40
N SER A 113 -18.09 8.69 -8.07
CA SER A 113 -17.13 9.60 -8.69
C SER A 113 -15.68 9.22 -8.43
N ASP A 114 -15.43 8.42 -7.38
CA ASP A 114 -14.07 8.08 -6.92
C ASP A 114 -13.70 6.63 -7.22
N LEU A 115 -14.54 5.90 -7.94
CA LEU A 115 -14.36 4.46 -8.16
C LEU A 115 -13.02 4.10 -8.80
N VAL A 116 -12.45 4.95 -9.65
CA VAL A 116 -11.15 4.70 -10.29
C VAL A 116 -10.06 4.59 -9.23
N GLN A 117 -9.98 5.56 -8.33
CA GLN A 117 -8.98 5.60 -7.27
C GLN A 117 -9.25 4.52 -6.21
N LEU A 118 -10.53 4.29 -5.85
CA LEU A 118 -10.90 3.27 -4.87
C LEU A 118 -10.62 1.86 -5.38
N ARG A 119 -10.80 1.61 -6.68
CA ARG A 119 -10.43 0.34 -7.30
C ARG A 119 -8.92 0.12 -7.22
N LEU A 120 -8.14 1.15 -7.55
CA LEU A 120 -6.69 1.09 -7.47
C LEU A 120 -6.24 0.77 -6.05
N LEU A 121 -6.78 1.44 -5.05
CA LEU A 121 -6.50 1.20 -3.64
C LEU A 121 -6.81 -0.25 -3.25
N ARG A 122 -8.00 -0.73 -3.60
CA ARG A 122 -8.43 -2.11 -3.30
C ARG A 122 -7.53 -3.14 -3.98
N ASP A 123 -7.29 -2.95 -5.28
CA ASP A 123 -6.56 -3.94 -6.08
C ASP A 123 -5.10 -4.04 -5.66
N HIS A 124 -4.46 -2.91 -5.27
CA HIS A 124 -3.07 -2.98 -4.82
C HIS A 124 -2.94 -3.70 -3.48
N GLU A 125 -3.88 -3.53 -2.56
CA GLU A 125 -3.84 -4.23 -1.27
C GLU A 125 -4.03 -5.74 -1.44
N ARG A 126 -4.94 -6.13 -2.34
CA ARG A 126 -5.13 -7.54 -2.71
C ARG A 126 -3.87 -8.11 -3.36
N MET A 127 -3.20 -7.33 -4.19
CA MET A 127 -1.94 -7.71 -4.81
C MET A 127 -0.86 -7.94 -3.75
N LEU A 128 -0.74 -7.07 -2.76
CA LEU A 128 0.21 -7.23 -1.65
C LEU A 128 -0.04 -8.53 -0.90
N LEU A 129 -1.29 -8.82 -0.55
CA LEU A 129 -1.63 -10.06 0.15
C LEU A 129 -1.29 -11.29 -0.70
N TYR A 130 -1.58 -11.25 -1.99
CA TYR A 130 -1.26 -12.33 -2.92
C TYR A 130 0.26 -12.54 -3.03
N TYR A 131 1.01 -11.43 -3.14
CA TYR A 131 2.48 -11.47 -3.13
C TYR A 131 3.01 -12.19 -1.89
N VAL A 132 2.53 -11.80 -0.70
CA VAL A 132 2.95 -12.40 0.56
C VAL A 132 2.61 -13.88 0.60
N ASP A 133 1.41 -14.27 0.18
CA ASP A 133 0.99 -15.67 0.16
C ASP A 133 1.87 -16.51 -0.77
N LEU A 134 2.26 -15.99 -1.93
CA LEU A 134 3.18 -16.67 -2.84
C LEU A 134 4.55 -16.87 -2.21
N GLU A 135 5.10 -15.83 -1.57
CA GLU A 135 6.41 -15.90 -0.93
C GLU A 135 6.40 -16.85 0.26
N ILE A 136 5.33 -16.90 1.05
CA ILE A 136 5.18 -17.86 2.15
C ILE A 136 5.16 -19.29 1.59
N ALA A 137 4.55 -19.51 0.44
CA ALA A 137 4.51 -20.82 -0.22
C ALA A 137 5.84 -21.22 -0.89
N GLY A 138 6.85 -20.34 -0.85
CA GLY A 138 8.16 -20.60 -1.46
C GLY A 138 8.22 -20.25 -2.93
N HIS A 139 7.26 -19.50 -3.46
CA HIS A 139 7.26 -19.03 -4.85
C HIS A 139 7.76 -17.59 -4.94
N ASP A 140 8.37 -17.22 -6.06
CA ASP A 140 8.77 -15.86 -6.34
C ASP A 140 7.55 -15.00 -6.72
N GLY A 141 7.28 -13.96 -5.92
CA GLY A 141 6.12 -13.08 -6.11
C GLY A 141 6.38 -11.86 -6.97
N LEU A 142 7.60 -11.60 -7.43
CA LEU A 142 7.94 -10.37 -8.16
C LEU A 142 7.06 -10.13 -9.39
N SER A 143 6.73 -11.19 -10.14
CA SER A 143 5.91 -11.08 -11.35
C SER A 143 4.51 -10.53 -11.06
N VAL A 144 3.96 -10.79 -9.87
CA VAL A 144 2.65 -10.27 -9.46
C VAL A 144 2.71 -8.75 -9.31
N ILE A 145 3.76 -8.24 -8.70
CA ILE A 145 3.96 -6.80 -8.52
C ILE A 145 4.16 -6.12 -9.89
N GLN A 146 4.98 -6.71 -10.74
CA GLN A 146 5.26 -6.19 -12.07
C GLN A 146 3.99 -6.14 -12.94
N SER A 147 3.18 -7.19 -12.90
CA SER A 147 1.91 -7.25 -13.62
C SER A 147 0.94 -6.18 -13.14
N PHE A 148 0.91 -5.91 -11.83
CA PHE A 148 0.09 -4.82 -11.29
C PHE A 148 0.55 -3.47 -11.84
N LEU A 149 1.86 -3.19 -11.84
CA LEU A 149 2.41 -1.94 -12.37
C LEU A 149 2.10 -1.76 -13.86
N GLU A 150 2.24 -2.80 -14.65
CA GLU A 150 1.90 -2.76 -16.08
C GLU A 150 0.42 -2.42 -16.28
N SER A 151 -0.46 -3.04 -15.50
CA SER A 151 -1.90 -2.76 -15.53
C SER A 151 -2.19 -1.29 -15.15
N PHE A 152 -1.50 -0.75 -14.16
CA PHE A 152 -1.62 0.64 -13.76
C PHE A 152 -1.17 1.60 -14.87
N ASN A 153 0.00 1.37 -15.46
CA ASN A 153 0.54 2.19 -16.54
C ASN A 153 -0.39 2.20 -17.76
N TYR A 154 -0.92 1.04 -18.13
CA TYR A 154 -1.88 0.93 -19.22
C TYR A 154 -3.14 1.77 -18.95
N ARG A 155 -3.66 1.74 -17.71
CA ARG A 155 -4.83 2.55 -17.31
C ARG A 155 -4.51 4.04 -17.30
N GLY A 156 -3.29 4.42 -16.92
CA GLY A 156 -2.82 5.80 -16.87
C GLY A 156 -2.66 6.45 -18.22
N GLU A 157 -2.44 5.67 -19.26
CA GLU A 157 -2.29 6.14 -20.65
C GLU A 157 -3.64 6.45 -21.33
N LYS A 158 -4.75 6.09 -20.71
CA LYS A 158 -6.11 6.35 -21.17
C LYS A 158 -6.72 7.56 -20.51
#